data_d236f71cad9162d0a323029e65f54c4a
#
_entry.id   d236f71cad9162d0a323029e65f54c4a
#
_cell.length_a   1.000
_cell.length_b   1.000
_cell.length_c   1.000
_cell.angle_alpha   90.00
_cell.angle_beta   90.00
_cell.angle_gamma   90.00
#
_symmetry.space_group_name_H-M   'P 1'
#
loop_
_entity.id
_entity.type
_entity.pdbx_description
1 polymer ?
#
loop_
_entity_poly.entity_id
_entity_poly.type
_entity_poly.pdbx_seq_one_letter_code
_entity_poly.pdbx_strand_id
1 'polypeptide(L)'
;MHPVAETIQRLFPNGFEKAVEWRGDLAIVVKPGSLHEVARFLHDEPELDFDYIVHVSSVDWPDDEERFEVVYEFYSIRRRQRIRLKTRIPESDPVVDSLTDIWKGADFMEREVYDMMGIRFRNHGDLRRILLPDDYNEGYPLRKDFPLQGKGWRDTFEFLNETAR
;
A
#
# COMPACT_ATOMS: atom_id res chain seq x y z
N MET A 1 22.05 3.21 -12.24
CA MET A 1 20.65 2.92 -11.84
C MET A 1 20.43 1.42 -12.02
N HIS A 2 19.59 0.82 -11.19
CA HIS A 2 19.31 -0.62 -11.29
C HIS A 2 18.69 -0.99 -12.65
N PRO A 3 19.07 -2.09 -13.33
CA PRO A 3 18.59 -2.41 -14.68
C PRO A 3 17.05 -2.47 -14.82
N VAL A 4 16.36 -2.99 -13.79
CA VAL A 4 14.89 -3.02 -13.76
C VAL A 4 14.30 -1.60 -13.75
N ALA A 5 14.91 -0.68 -12.98
CA ALA A 5 14.45 0.71 -12.93
C ALA A 5 14.66 1.45 -14.26
N GLU A 6 15.78 1.18 -14.96
CA GLU A 6 16.04 1.73 -16.29
C GLU A 6 15.01 1.21 -17.31
N THR A 7 14.66 -0.07 -17.22
CA THR A 7 13.65 -0.66 -18.09
C THR A 7 12.27 -0.03 -17.86
N ILE A 8 11.86 0.12 -16.59
CA ILE A 8 10.57 0.75 -16.25
C ILE A 8 10.55 2.21 -16.69
N GLN A 9 11.62 2.98 -16.43
CA GLN A 9 11.73 4.36 -16.88
C GLN A 9 11.60 4.51 -18.40
N ARG A 10 12.20 3.60 -19.17
CA ARG A 10 12.14 3.60 -20.62
C ARG A 10 10.76 3.23 -21.15
N LEU A 11 10.09 2.24 -20.57
CA LEU A 11 8.79 1.74 -21.03
C LEU A 11 7.62 2.59 -20.53
N PHE A 12 7.73 3.17 -19.35
CA PHE A 12 6.68 3.95 -18.69
C PHE A 12 7.17 5.38 -18.32
N PRO A 13 7.70 6.16 -19.27
CA PRO A 13 8.36 7.44 -18.98
C PRO A 13 7.43 8.46 -18.30
N ASN A 14 6.14 8.41 -18.61
CA ASN A 14 5.14 9.32 -18.01
C ASN A 14 4.66 8.88 -16.63
N GLY A 15 4.86 7.60 -16.29
CA GLY A 15 4.45 6.99 -15.02
C GLY A 15 5.58 6.85 -14.01
N PHE A 16 6.81 6.76 -14.48
CA PHE A 16 7.99 6.64 -13.63
C PHE A 16 8.32 7.99 -12.98
N GLU A 17 8.53 8.01 -11.67
CA GLU A 17 8.95 9.21 -10.94
C GLU A 17 10.41 9.10 -10.49
N LYS A 18 10.73 8.08 -9.74
CA LYS A 18 12.09 7.85 -9.23
C LYS A 18 12.34 6.41 -8.85
N ALA A 19 13.60 6.05 -8.78
CA ALA A 19 14.06 4.79 -8.19
C ALA A 19 15.09 5.07 -7.09
N VAL A 20 15.00 4.32 -6.01
CA VAL A 20 15.93 4.39 -4.88
C VAL A 20 16.45 2.99 -4.62
N GLU A 21 17.76 2.85 -4.63
CA GLU A 21 18.45 1.64 -4.25
C GLU A 21 19.19 1.87 -2.94
N TRP A 22 18.91 1.03 -1.95
CA TRP A 22 19.54 1.15 -0.66
C TRP A 22 19.80 -0.24 -0.07
N ARG A 23 21.06 -0.53 0.24
CA ARG A 23 21.51 -1.83 0.78
C ARG A 23 21.09 -3.05 -0.02
N GLY A 24 20.94 -2.91 -1.34
CA GLY A 24 20.48 -3.97 -2.23
C GLY A 24 18.96 -4.08 -2.41
N ASP A 25 18.17 -3.27 -1.68
CA ASP A 25 16.74 -3.17 -1.88
C ASP A 25 16.42 -2.09 -2.91
N LEU A 26 15.69 -2.45 -3.95
CA LEU A 26 15.18 -1.52 -4.97
C LEU A 26 13.75 -1.09 -4.66
N ALA A 27 13.52 0.21 -4.59
CA ALA A 27 12.20 0.82 -4.55
C ALA A 27 12.00 1.73 -5.76
N ILE A 28 10.87 1.55 -6.45
CA ILE A 28 10.48 2.37 -7.60
C ILE A 28 9.19 3.10 -7.24
N VAL A 29 9.17 4.41 -7.46
CA VAL A 29 8.00 5.25 -7.27
C VAL A 29 7.39 5.54 -8.62
N VAL A 30 6.08 5.30 -8.73
CA VAL A 30 5.30 5.53 -9.95
C VAL A 30 4.05 6.35 -9.65
N LYS A 31 3.56 7.06 -10.65
CA LYS A 31 2.29 7.76 -10.55
C LYS A 31 1.13 6.80 -10.37
N PRO A 32 0.06 7.17 -9.64
CA PRO A 32 -1.08 6.30 -9.37
C PRO A 32 -1.72 5.70 -10.64
N GLY A 33 -1.83 6.50 -11.71
CA GLY A 33 -2.41 6.05 -12.98
C GLY A 33 -1.58 5.04 -13.76
N SER A 34 -0.31 4.84 -13.41
CA SER A 34 0.57 3.86 -14.05
C SER A 34 0.89 2.65 -13.17
N LEU A 35 0.38 2.65 -11.92
CA LEU A 35 0.65 1.60 -10.94
C LEU A 35 0.31 0.21 -11.49
N HIS A 36 -0.90 0.04 -12.00
CA HIS A 36 -1.39 -1.26 -12.46
C HIS A 36 -0.62 -1.78 -13.69
N GLU A 37 -0.33 -0.90 -14.66
CA GLU A 37 0.43 -1.28 -15.86
C GLU A 37 1.87 -1.70 -15.51
N VAL A 38 2.54 -0.94 -14.64
CA VAL A 38 3.89 -1.28 -14.18
C VAL A 38 3.90 -2.57 -13.37
N ALA A 39 2.91 -2.76 -12.49
CA ALA A 39 2.76 -3.98 -11.71
C ALA A 39 2.54 -5.20 -12.61
N ARG A 40 1.68 -5.10 -13.61
CA ARG A 40 1.45 -6.16 -14.60
C ARG A 40 2.72 -6.48 -15.39
N PHE A 41 3.46 -5.46 -15.83
CA PHE A 41 4.74 -5.67 -16.50
C PHE A 41 5.74 -6.42 -15.61
N LEU A 42 5.84 -6.07 -14.33
CA LEU A 42 6.71 -6.77 -13.37
C LEU A 42 6.34 -8.25 -13.22
N HIS A 43 5.07 -8.57 -13.28
CA HIS A 43 4.56 -9.94 -13.18
C HIS A 43 4.76 -10.73 -14.50
N ASP A 44 4.36 -10.15 -15.63
CA ASP A 44 4.23 -10.86 -16.90
C ASP A 44 5.56 -10.97 -17.68
N GLU A 45 6.54 -10.08 -17.40
CA GLU A 45 7.83 -10.12 -18.09
C GLU A 45 8.67 -11.31 -17.63
N PRO A 46 8.97 -12.30 -18.52
CA PRO A 46 9.65 -13.54 -18.13
C PRO A 46 11.06 -13.34 -17.54
N GLU A 47 11.72 -12.21 -17.87
CA GLU A 47 13.02 -11.88 -17.31
C GLU A 47 12.92 -11.30 -15.89
N LEU A 48 11.72 -10.85 -15.45
CA LEU A 48 11.46 -10.30 -14.12
C LEU A 48 10.71 -11.31 -13.26
N ASP A 49 9.57 -11.82 -13.75
CA ASP A 49 8.78 -12.92 -13.17
C ASP A 49 8.51 -12.71 -11.66
N PHE A 50 7.97 -11.51 -11.31
CA PHE A 50 7.57 -11.23 -9.92
C PHE A 50 6.21 -11.88 -9.63
N ASP A 51 6.23 -13.20 -9.47
CA ASP A 51 5.07 -14.08 -9.32
C ASP A 51 4.43 -14.04 -7.93
N TYR A 52 5.10 -13.46 -6.93
CA TYR A 52 4.62 -13.43 -5.56
C TYR A 52 4.52 -12.01 -4.99
N ILE A 53 3.32 -11.65 -4.49
CA ILE A 53 3.11 -10.45 -3.70
C ILE A 53 3.38 -10.77 -2.22
N VAL A 54 4.37 -10.09 -1.65
CA VAL A 54 4.80 -10.32 -0.27
C VAL A 54 3.93 -9.52 0.69
N HIS A 55 3.68 -8.24 0.33
CA HIS A 55 3.02 -7.31 1.23
C HIS A 55 2.42 -6.11 0.48
N VAL A 56 1.26 -5.65 0.96
CA VAL A 56 0.69 -4.34 0.63
C VAL A 56 0.53 -3.56 1.93
N SER A 57 1.06 -2.36 1.97
CA SER A 57 1.01 -1.50 3.14
C SER A 57 0.84 -0.04 2.74
N SER A 58 0.65 0.83 3.69
CA SER A 58 0.60 2.27 3.44
C SER A 58 1.32 3.06 4.52
N VAL A 59 1.80 4.23 4.13
CA VAL A 59 2.45 5.20 5.02
C VAL A 59 1.67 6.51 4.96
N ASP A 60 1.45 7.10 6.12
CA ASP A 60 0.83 8.43 6.27
C ASP A 60 1.91 9.50 6.47
N TRP A 61 1.94 10.48 5.57
CA TRP A 61 2.82 11.65 5.57
C TRP A 61 1.95 12.90 5.73
N PRO A 62 1.54 13.27 6.96
CA PRO A 62 0.50 14.27 7.18
C PRO A 62 0.85 15.67 6.69
N ASP A 63 2.16 15.97 6.54
CA ASP A 63 2.65 17.28 6.10
C ASP A 63 2.83 17.38 4.57
N ASP A 64 2.64 16.29 3.84
CA ASP A 64 2.83 16.23 2.40
C ASP A 64 1.52 16.42 1.64
N GLU A 65 1.56 17.06 0.48
CA GLU A 65 0.40 17.25 -0.40
C GLU A 65 -0.17 15.89 -0.87
N GLU A 66 0.70 14.97 -1.27
CA GLU A 66 0.36 13.58 -1.53
C GLU A 66 0.54 12.77 -0.24
N ARG A 67 -0.43 12.91 0.66
CA ARG A 67 -0.36 12.44 2.05
C ARG A 67 -0.10 10.95 2.18
N PHE A 68 -0.74 10.11 1.36
CA PHE A 68 -0.63 8.66 1.52
C PHE A 68 0.32 8.05 0.50
N GLU A 69 1.22 7.18 0.97
CA GLU A 69 2.07 6.35 0.13
C GLU A 69 1.60 4.90 0.25
N VAL A 70 1.19 4.29 -0.86
CA VAL A 70 0.89 2.86 -0.91
C VAL A 70 2.15 2.13 -1.37
N VAL A 71 2.51 1.08 -0.64
CA VAL A 71 3.75 0.31 -0.83
C VAL A 71 3.39 -1.14 -1.11
N TYR A 72 3.85 -1.62 -2.25
CA TYR A 72 3.73 -3.02 -2.65
C TYR A 72 5.12 -3.65 -2.65
N GLU A 73 5.25 -4.81 -2.07
CA GLU A 73 6.48 -5.58 -2.10
C GLU A 73 6.25 -6.88 -2.88
N PHE A 74 7.05 -7.08 -3.93
CA PHE A 74 6.97 -8.25 -4.78
C PHE A 74 8.25 -9.07 -4.67
N TYR A 75 8.11 -10.37 -4.89
CA TYR A 75 9.21 -11.31 -4.90
C TYR A 75 9.10 -12.22 -6.13
N SER A 76 10.21 -12.42 -6.82
CA SER A 76 10.35 -13.43 -7.86
C SER A 76 10.96 -14.68 -7.24
N ILE A 77 10.18 -15.76 -7.15
CA ILE A 77 10.63 -17.03 -6.57
C ILE A 77 11.75 -17.61 -7.43
N ARG A 78 11.58 -17.58 -8.74
CA ARG A 78 12.54 -18.11 -9.70
C ARG A 78 13.86 -17.32 -9.70
N ARG A 79 13.78 -15.98 -9.71
CA ARG A 79 14.92 -15.08 -9.78
C ARG A 79 15.54 -14.80 -8.41
N ARG A 80 14.83 -15.09 -7.32
CA ARG A 80 15.22 -14.77 -5.93
C ARG A 80 15.51 -13.28 -5.75
N GLN A 81 14.68 -12.47 -6.37
CA GLN A 81 14.77 -11.01 -6.34
C GLN A 81 13.55 -10.41 -5.68
N ARG A 82 13.78 -9.28 -5.03
CA ARG A 82 12.73 -8.48 -4.38
C ARG A 82 12.69 -7.11 -5.00
N ILE A 83 11.50 -6.56 -5.16
CA ILE A 83 11.29 -5.19 -5.59
C ILE A 83 10.14 -4.56 -4.78
N ARG A 84 10.27 -3.27 -4.53
CA ARG A 84 9.23 -2.47 -3.90
C ARG A 84 8.69 -1.46 -4.90
N LEU A 85 7.39 -1.48 -5.14
CA LEU A 85 6.69 -0.50 -5.96
C LEU A 85 5.89 0.42 -5.04
N LYS A 86 5.99 1.71 -5.25
CA LYS A 86 5.35 2.72 -4.42
C LYS A 86 4.57 3.70 -5.28
N THR A 87 3.47 4.20 -4.75
CA THR A 87 2.72 5.29 -5.35
C THR A 87 2.21 6.23 -4.27
N ARG A 88 2.12 7.52 -4.60
CA ARG A 88 1.62 8.53 -3.66
C ARG A 88 0.29 9.08 -4.14
N ILE A 89 -0.60 9.36 -3.21
CA ILE A 89 -1.96 9.86 -3.48
C ILE A 89 -2.36 10.93 -2.46
N PRO A 90 -3.16 11.92 -2.89
CA PRO A 90 -3.64 12.96 -2.01
C PRO A 90 -4.76 12.45 -1.08
N GLU A 91 -4.91 13.09 0.06
CA GLU A 91 -6.01 12.80 0.99
C GLU A 91 -7.39 13.13 0.41
N SER A 92 -7.47 14.12 -0.47
CA SER A 92 -8.73 14.55 -1.10
C SER A 92 -9.38 13.45 -1.97
N ASP A 93 -8.57 12.58 -2.57
CA ASP A 93 -9.04 11.42 -3.34
C ASP A 93 -8.07 10.24 -3.15
N PRO A 94 -8.15 9.52 -2.00
CA PRO A 94 -7.24 8.44 -1.67
C PRO A 94 -7.64 7.15 -2.40
N VAL A 95 -7.40 7.10 -3.72
CA VAL A 95 -7.79 5.98 -4.58
C VAL A 95 -6.61 5.51 -5.43
N VAL A 96 -6.41 4.19 -5.46
CA VAL A 96 -5.48 3.50 -6.36
C VAL A 96 -6.16 2.34 -7.06
N ASP A 97 -5.59 1.84 -8.15
CA ASP A 97 -6.08 0.62 -8.78
C ASP A 97 -5.68 -0.61 -7.96
N SER A 98 -6.62 -1.54 -7.80
CA SER A 98 -6.37 -2.84 -7.17
C SER A 98 -5.45 -3.69 -8.04
N LEU A 99 -4.64 -4.52 -7.40
CA LEU A 99 -3.79 -5.51 -8.05
C LEU A 99 -4.30 -6.95 -7.88
N THR A 100 -5.54 -7.13 -7.41
CA THR A 100 -6.15 -8.45 -7.15
C THR A 100 -6.39 -9.28 -8.41
N ASP A 101 -6.45 -8.67 -9.57
CA ASP A 101 -6.52 -9.36 -10.87
C ASP A 101 -5.17 -9.94 -11.30
N ILE A 102 -4.06 -9.40 -10.80
CA ILE A 102 -2.71 -9.89 -11.05
C ILE A 102 -2.31 -10.90 -9.94
N TRP A 103 -2.39 -10.48 -8.68
CA TRP A 103 -2.07 -11.32 -7.53
C TRP A 103 -3.28 -11.50 -6.61
N LYS A 104 -3.82 -12.69 -6.51
CA LYS A 104 -4.94 -12.98 -5.61
C LYS A 104 -4.62 -12.72 -4.12
N GLY A 105 -3.35 -12.82 -3.75
CA GLY A 105 -2.89 -12.51 -2.40
C GLY A 105 -3.03 -11.04 -1.99
N ALA A 106 -3.19 -10.13 -2.95
CA ALA A 106 -3.41 -8.71 -2.67
C ALA A 106 -4.75 -8.43 -1.97
N ASP A 107 -5.78 -9.27 -2.18
CA ASP A 107 -7.15 -9.07 -1.68
C ASP A 107 -7.19 -8.68 -0.20
N PHE A 108 -6.69 -9.54 0.68
CA PHE A 108 -6.75 -9.29 2.12
C PHE A 108 -5.89 -8.11 2.57
N MET A 109 -4.74 -7.93 1.92
CA MET A 109 -3.80 -6.85 2.26
C MET A 109 -4.33 -5.47 1.82
N GLU A 110 -4.98 -5.39 0.65
CA GLU A 110 -5.64 -4.16 0.19
C GLU A 110 -6.85 -3.82 1.07
N ARG A 111 -7.62 -4.82 1.51
CA ARG A 111 -8.71 -4.63 2.48
C ARG A 111 -8.21 -4.13 3.83
N GLU A 112 -7.06 -4.60 4.31
CA GLU A 112 -6.43 -4.08 5.53
C GLU A 112 -6.07 -2.59 5.37
N VAL A 113 -5.42 -2.22 4.28
CA VAL A 113 -5.07 -0.82 3.99
C VAL A 113 -6.34 0.04 3.87
N TYR A 114 -7.38 -0.46 3.21
CA TYR A 114 -8.68 0.22 3.16
C TYR A 114 -9.28 0.43 4.54
N ASP A 115 -9.31 -0.61 5.36
CA ASP A 115 -9.95 -0.58 6.67
C ASP A 115 -9.23 0.35 7.65
N MET A 116 -7.89 0.30 7.66
CA MET A 116 -7.06 0.98 8.65
C MET A 116 -6.64 2.40 8.26
N MET A 117 -6.58 2.70 6.95
CA MET A 117 -6.10 4.00 6.41
C MET A 117 -7.15 4.74 5.57
N GLY A 118 -8.20 4.05 5.12
CA GLY A 118 -9.25 4.66 4.28
C GLY A 118 -8.86 4.86 2.82
N ILE A 119 -7.84 4.14 2.35
CA ILE A 119 -7.43 4.16 0.94
C ILE A 119 -8.32 3.19 0.17
N ARG A 120 -8.96 3.65 -0.90
CA ARG A 120 -9.86 2.83 -1.72
C ARG A 120 -9.09 2.20 -2.88
N PHE A 121 -9.40 0.94 -3.15
CA PHE A 121 -8.82 0.18 -4.26
C PHE A 121 -9.86 0.00 -5.37
N ARG A 122 -9.70 0.74 -6.47
CA ARG A 122 -10.61 0.67 -7.61
C ARG A 122 -10.50 -0.70 -8.30
N ASN A 123 -11.62 -1.25 -8.71
CA ASN A 123 -11.73 -2.59 -9.31
C ASN A 123 -11.40 -3.76 -8.36
N HIS A 124 -11.33 -3.52 -7.07
CA HIS A 124 -11.27 -4.60 -6.08
C HIS A 124 -12.62 -5.34 -6.05
N GLY A 125 -12.59 -6.67 -6.11
CA GLY A 125 -13.81 -7.48 -6.23
C GLY A 125 -14.70 -7.49 -4.98
N ASP A 126 -14.12 -7.31 -3.78
CA ASP A 126 -14.82 -7.37 -2.49
C ASP A 126 -14.15 -6.45 -1.45
N LEU A 127 -14.21 -5.13 -1.68
CA LEU A 127 -13.59 -4.13 -0.80
C LEU A 127 -14.47 -3.86 0.42
N ARG A 128 -14.30 -4.63 1.46
CA ARG A 128 -15.00 -4.51 2.75
C ARG A 128 -14.02 -4.54 3.91
N ARG A 129 -14.46 -4.14 5.10
CA ARG A 129 -13.66 -4.20 6.33
C ARG A 129 -13.15 -5.61 6.61
N ILE A 130 -12.03 -5.72 7.31
CA ILE A 130 -11.40 -7.00 7.66
C ILE A 130 -10.94 -7.07 9.11
N LEU A 131 -10.45 -5.98 9.67
CA LEU A 131 -9.93 -5.92 11.04
C LEU A 131 -10.87 -5.23 12.00
N LEU A 132 -11.48 -4.12 11.57
CA LEU A 132 -12.39 -3.35 12.40
C LEU A 132 -13.81 -3.94 12.36
N PRO A 133 -14.60 -3.80 13.45
CA PRO A 133 -16.01 -4.20 13.45
C PRO A 133 -16.80 -3.44 12.38
N ASP A 134 -17.88 -4.07 11.86
CA ASP A 134 -18.71 -3.48 10.81
C ASP A 134 -19.36 -2.15 11.22
N ASP A 135 -19.65 -1.98 12.50
CA ASP A 135 -20.24 -0.79 13.10
C ASP A 135 -19.21 0.26 13.56
N TYR A 136 -17.92 0.07 13.28
CA TYR A 136 -16.88 1.01 13.64
C TYR A 136 -16.98 2.29 12.80
N ASN A 137 -17.06 3.46 13.45
CA ASN A 137 -17.27 4.76 12.80
C ASN A 137 -16.34 5.87 13.31
N GLU A 138 -15.26 5.51 14.04
CA GLU A 138 -14.39 6.46 14.71
C GLU A 138 -13.28 7.03 13.82
N GLY A 139 -13.14 6.51 12.60
CA GLY A 139 -12.14 6.94 11.62
C GLY A 139 -11.18 5.82 11.24
N TYR A 140 -9.93 6.19 10.97
CA TYR A 140 -8.91 5.26 10.47
C TYR A 140 -7.74 5.18 11.46
N PRO A 141 -7.62 4.08 12.23
CA PRO A 141 -6.70 4.01 13.37
C PRO A 141 -5.21 4.10 13.03
N LEU A 142 -4.81 3.81 11.80
CA LEU A 142 -3.40 3.90 11.42
C LEU A 142 -2.99 5.25 10.83
N ARG A 143 -3.91 6.21 10.67
CA ARG A 143 -3.56 7.57 10.32
C ARG A 143 -2.88 8.28 11.49
N LYS A 144 -1.90 9.13 11.19
CA LYS A 144 -1.10 9.85 12.19
C LYS A 144 -1.92 10.86 13.03
N ASP A 145 -3.03 11.36 12.47
CA ASP A 145 -3.96 12.25 13.16
C ASP A 145 -5.01 11.51 14.01
N PHE A 146 -5.02 10.18 13.99
CA PHE A 146 -5.87 9.40 14.88
C PHE A 146 -5.24 9.31 16.28
N PRO A 147 -6.01 9.63 17.36
CA PRO A 147 -5.47 9.64 18.72
C PRO A 147 -5.08 8.24 19.19
N LEU A 148 -3.94 8.13 19.88
CA LEU A 148 -3.44 6.86 20.41
C LEU A 148 -4.41 6.18 21.39
N GLN A 149 -5.20 6.99 22.11
CA GLN A 149 -6.21 6.49 23.06
C GLN A 149 -7.57 6.20 22.42
N GLY A 150 -7.67 6.35 21.07
CA GLY A 150 -8.94 6.22 20.37
C GLY A 150 -9.86 7.44 20.55
N LYS A 151 -11.07 7.37 19.97
CA LYS A 151 -12.07 8.45 19.99
C LYS A 151 -13.36 8.05 20.69
N GLY A 152 -13.61 6.77 20.85
CA GLY A 152 -14.87 6.25 21.33
C GLY A 152 -14.79 5.53 22.66
N TRP A 153 -15.97 5.09 23.16
CA TRP A 153 -16.10 4.33 24.40
C TRP A 153 -15.42 2.95 24.33
N ARG A 154 -15.18 2.41 23.15
CA ARG A 154 -14.51 1.11 22.96
C ARG A 154 -13.05 1.14 23.35
N ASP A 155 -12.46 2.34 23.30
CA ASP A 155 -11.04 2.55 23.62
C ASP A 155 -10.83 3.08 25.03
N THR A 156 -11.91 3.17 25.85
CA THR A 156 -11.81 3.55 27.25
C THR A 156 -11.40 2.35 28.10
N PHE A 157 -10.21 2.43 28.64
CA PHE A 157 -9.65 1.44 29.59
C PHE A 157 -10.05 1.83 31.03
N GLU A 158 -11.33 2.06 31.29
CA GLU A 158 -11.84 2.48 32.60
C GLU A 158 -11.45 1.51 33.71
N PHE A 159 -11.39 0.21 33.39
CA PHE A 159 -10.96 -0.83 34.34
C PHE A 159 -9.50 -0.67 34.82
N LEU A 160 -8.63 0.00 34.05
CA LEU A 160 -7.27 0.29 34.48
C LEU A 160 -7.20 1.44 35.49
N ASN A 161 -8.18 2.33 35.47
CA ASN A 161 -8.25 3.47 36.38
C ASN A 161 -8.81 3.07 37.76
N GLU A 162 -9.58 1.99 37.85
CA GLU A 162 -10.12 1.47 39.14
C GLU A 162 -9.10 0.73 39.96
N THR A 163 -8.05 0.16 39.33
CA THR A 163 -6.97 -0.59 40.01
C THR A 163 -5.86 0.30 40.54
N ALA A 164 -5.86 1.60 40.21
CA ALA A 164 -4.85 2.57 40.63
C ALA A 164 -5.26 3.44 41.87
N ARG A 165 -6.30 3.04 42.61
CA ARG A 165 -6.72 3.69 43.85
C ARG A 165 -6.38 2.88 45.05
#